data_4f15ae0a7496c636aa0de55cb8c33f48
#
_entry.id   4f15ae0a7496c636aa0de55cb8c33f48
#
_cell.length_a   1.000
_cell.length_b   1.000
_cell.length_c   1.000
_cell.angle_alpha   90.00
_cell.angle_beta   90.00
_cell.angle_gamma   90.00
#
_symmetry.space_group_name_H-M   'P 1'
#
loop_
_entity.id
_entity.type
_entity.pdbx_description
1 polymer ?
#
loop_
_entity_poly.entity_id
_entity_poly.type
_entity_poly.pdbx_seq_one_letter_code
_entity_poly.pdbx_strand_id
1 'polypeptide(L)'
;MSETATLAAVTAAVSAMPAASSSTADVPDAVFLIHGLGGTQYDLGSMHKRLKNAGLVTHSLTLPGHGTSPEDLADVTAEDWIEAVVAKYREISAQHPRLHIMGMCMGALLAATLAERERHSAGNLVLLAPPVYIDGWATPWYRGLRPLLYAIPGIGRTMKVEEEDPYGIKNEQLRAIVKAKFERGENFHYRWVPLECIRQVDRLRALVMKSAKNIRCQTLVVHAREDELTSLRSANFLVESIGGARARMVVLEDSYHMVCVDNDREIVARNVLEFLGAALPGATSALANEPRMTREDLAAAVIAVIGKLAAGDIAGLRELAIPDLAWIQPGINRMSGAHSGKSFTAFASRLRQGNAPRFVAFGTPVFNRGIALVPATLIAEHDGATLESQGALLFAFHGGKLLEARWFADDVEREDAFFGEPEVAAPGSVSLDAQFDAAGVASKTLRRAPDNDTLLALYSLFKQAVAGDVGGDRPGALDMVNRAKYDAWAQRKGMTREEAMKAYVELVAKLKEGEA
;
A
#
# COMPACT_ATOMS: atom_id res chain seq x y z
N MET A 1 6.18 -11.89 -39.25
CA MET A 1 7.13 -10.76 -39.46
C MET A 1 8.43 -11.14 -38.77
N SER A 2 9.60 -10.82 -39.37
CA SER A 2 10.88 -11.23 -38.76
C SER A 2 11.17 -10.40 -37.50
N GLU A 3 11.81 -11.00 -36.52
CA GLU A 3 12.27 -10.40 -35.26
C GLU A 3 13.00 -9.06 -35.47
N THR A 4 13.82 -9.01 -36.53
CA THR A 4 14.54 -7.82 -36.97
C THR A 4 13.63 -6.66 -37.42
N ALA A 5 12.47 -6.95 -38.02
CA ALA A 5 11.52 -5.92 -38.47
C ALA A 5 10.79 -5.30 -37.27
N THR A 6 10.46 -6.09 -36.22
CA THR A 6 9.81 -5.63 -35.00
C THR A 6 10.76 -4.74 -34.20
N LEU A 7 12.01 -5.14 -34.00
CA LEU A 7 13.02 -4.35 -33.31
C LEU A 7 13.34 -3.04 -34.04
N ALA A 8 13.44 -3.07 -35.38
CA ALA A 8 13.65 -1.88 -36.20
C ALA A 8 12.47 -0.89 -36.09
N ALA A 9 11.22 -1.37 -36.04
CA ALA A 9 10.04 -0.52 -35.90
C ALA A 9 10.02 0.20 -34.55
N VAL A 10 10.34 -0.48 -33.46
CA VAL A 10 10.44 0.12 -32.13
C VAL A 10 11.58 1.12 -32.05
N THR A 11 12.75 0.78 -32.59
CA THR A 11 13.91 1.69 -32.63
C THR A 11 13.60 2.94 -33.46
N ALA A 12 12.95 2.81 -34.61
CA ALA A 12 12.51 3.94 -35.42
C ALA A 12 11.46 4.80 -34.71
N ALA A 13 10.50 4.18 -34.03
CA ALA A 13 9.48 4.89 -33.25
C ALA A 13 10.09 5.70 -32.09
N VAL A 14 11.06 5.12 -31.36
CA VAL A 14 11.80 5.80 -30.30
C VAL A 14 12.63 6.97 -30.84
N SER A 15 13.31 6.80 -32.00
CA SER A 15 14.13 7.84 -32.60
C SER A 15 13.32 8.99 -33.23
N ALA A 16 12.06 8.74 -33.60
CA ALA A 16 11.16 9.75 -34.20
C ALA A 16 10.44 10.63 -33.19
N MET A 17 10.59 10.38 -31.87
CA MET A 17 9.93 11.18 -30.86
C MET A 17 10.65 12.53 -30.64
N PRO A 18 9.93 13.66 -30.56
CA PRO A 18 10.55 14.98 -30.36
C PRO A 18 11.29 15.03 -29.02
N ALA A 19 12.48 15.61 -29.02
CA ALA A 19 13.27 15.85 -27.82
C ALA A 19 12.47 16.73 -26.84
N ALA A 20 12.34 16.29 -25.60
CA ALA A 20 11.72 17.09 -24.56
C ALA A 20 12.63 18.31 -24.28
N SER A 21 12.04 19.51 -24.25
CA SER A 21 12.74 20.74 -23.88
C SER A 21 13.38 20.62 -22.50
N SER A 22 14.63 21.05 -22.39
CA SER A 22 15.51 20.94 -21.22
C SER A 22 15.01 21.65 -19.98
N SER A 23 14.99 20.92 -18.89
CA SER A 23 15.34 21.16 -17.47
C SER A 23 15.10 22.51 -16.83
N THR A 24 14.09 22.53 -15.96
CA THR A 24 14.23 23.14 -14.62
C THR A 24 14.93 22.12 -13.71
N ALA A 25 15.85 22.54 -12.84
CA ALA A 25 16.52 21.69 -11.86
C ALA A 25 15.49 20.81 -11.14
N ASP A 26 15.79 19.50 -11.08
CA ASP A 26 14.84 18.45 -10.75
C ASP A 26 14.56 18.44 -9.22
N VAL A 27 13.74 19.37 -8.76
CA VAL A 27 13.26 19.39 -7.36
C VAL A 27 12.35 18.16 -7.17
N PRO A 28 12.64 17.27 -6.20
CA PRO A 28 11.83 16.07 -6.01
C PRO A 28 10.39 16.42 -5.61
N ASP A 29 9.45 15.59 -6.08
CA ASP A 29 8.06 15.71 -5.68
C ASP A 29 7.91 15.56 -4.16
N ALA A 30 7.02 16.32 -3.57
CA ALA A 30 6.78 16.30 -2.15
C ALA A 30 5.35 15.84 -1.80
N VAL A 31 5.18 15.33 -0.58
CA VAL A 31 3.88 14.97 -0.01
C VAL A 31 3.73 15.67 1.33
N PHE A 32 2.66 16.42 1.48
CA PHE A 32 2.26 17.02 2.75
C PHE A 32 1.25 16.11 3.44
N LEU A 33 1.61 15.57 4.61
CA LEU A 33 0.83 14.61 5.38
C LEU A 33 0.18 15.29 6.58
N ILE A 34 -1.13 15.06 6.77
CA ILE A 34 -1.96 15.67 7.80
C ILE A 34 -2.61 14.55 8.64
N HIS A 35 -2.31 14.54 9.94
CA HIS A 35 -2.83 13.54 10.89
C HIS A 35 -4.28 13.80 11.33
N GLY A 36 -4.88 12.83 12.04
CA GLY A 36 -6.23 12.88 12.58
C GLY A 36 -6.38 13.60 13.92
N LEU A 37 -7.62 13.67 14.41
CA LEU A 37 -7.94 14.25 15.72
C LEU A 37 -7.34 13.41 16.85
N GLY A 38 -6.76 14.06 17.83
CA GLY A 38 -6.14 13.42 19.00
C GLY A 38 -4.80 12.74 18.72
N GLY A 39 -4.44 12.62 17.44
CA GLY A 39 -3.26 11.91 17.00
C GLY A 39 -2.04 12.77 16.66
N THR A 40 -1.09 12.12 16.05
CA THR A 40 0.14 12.73 15.55
C THR A 40 0.53 12.08 14.22
N GLN A 41 1.72 12.40 13.69
CA GLN A 41 2.23 11.73 12.49
C GLN A 41 2.26 10.18 12.60
N TYR A 42 2.19 9.60 13.79
CA TYR A 42 2.13 8.16 14.02
C TYR A 42 0.83 7.51 13.52
N ASP A 43 -0.27 8.26 13.39
CA ASP A 43 -1.53 7.75 12.83
C ASP A 43 -1.39 7.29 11.38
N LEU A 44 -0.43 7.89 10.65
CA LEU A 44 -0.10 7.52 9.29
C LEU A 44 0.83 6.29 9.19
N GLY A 45 1.16 5.67 10.33
CA GLY A 45 1.96 4.46 10.41
C GLY A 45 3.30 4.59 9.70
N SER A 46 3.61 3.63 8.84
CA SER A 46 4.87 3.61 8.08
C SER A 46 4.84 4.47 6.80
N MET A 47 3.77 5.23 6.52
CA MET A 47 3.57 5.95 5.27
C MET A 47 4.72 6.93 4.96
N HIS A 48 5.16 7.71 5.95
CA HIS A 48 6.33 8.60 5.78
C HIS A 48 7.57 7.86 5.26
N LYS A 49 7.88 6.70 5.88
CA LYS A 49 9.04 5.90 5.48
C LYS A 49 8.87 5.35 4.07
N ARG A 50 7.66 4.88 3.73
CA ARG A 50 7.36 4.32 2.41
C ARG A 50 7.47 5.34 1.29
N LEU A 51 6.92 6.53 1.50
CA LEU A 51 7.01 7.65 0.56
C LEU A 51 8.46 8.09 0.35
N LYS A 52 9.25 8.23 1.44
CA LYS A 52 10.68 8.54 1.35
C LYS A 52 11.45 7.47 0.59
N ASN A 53 11.20 6.20 0.87
CA ASN A 53 11.84 5.09 0.16
C ASN A 53 11.46 5.06 -1.34
N ALA A 54 10.32 5.62 -1.70
CA ALA A 54 9.88 5.76 -3.08
C ALA A 54 10.37 7.07 -3.76
N GLY A 55 11.29 7.80 -3.12
CA GLY A 55 11.94 9.00 -3.68
C GLY A 55 11.15 10.31 -3.49
N LEU A 56 10.08 10.31 -2.68
CA LEU A 56 9.30 11.50 -2.39
C LEU A 56 9.82 12.21 -1.13
N VAL A 57 9.81 13.55 -1.13
CA VAL A 57 10.06 14.33 0.07
C VAL A 57 8.77 14.37 0.90
N THR A 58 8.85 14.15 2.20
CA THR A 58 7.66 14.16 3.07
C THR A 58 7.72 15.28 4.07
N HIS A 59 6.64 16.03 4.17
CA HIS A 59 6.42 17.07 5.15
C HIS A 59 5.19 16.74 6.00
N SER A 60 5.23 17.12 7.26
CA SER A 60 4.09 17.03 8.18
C SER A 60 4.11 18.20 9.14
N LEU A 61 3.02 18.39 9.86
CA LEU A 61 2.94 19.31 10.98
C LEU A 61 2.26 18.61 12.15
N THR A 62 2.49 19.11 13.34
CA THR A 62 1.61 18.83 14.50
C THR A 62 0.53 19.91 14.51
N LEU A 63 -0.73 19.51 14.40
CA LEU A 63 -1.86 20.45 14.38
C LEU A 63 -1.98 21.19 15.73
N PRO A 64 -2.48 22.43 15.75
CA PRO A 64 -2.74 23.17 16.98
C PRO A 64 -3.52 22.33 17.99
N GLY A 65 -3.11 22.36 19.26
CA GLY A 65 -3.70 21.59 20.37
C GLY A 65 -3.33 20.11 20.39
N HIS A 66 -2.48 19.62 19.48
CA HIS A 66 -2.01 18.22 19.45
C HIS A 66 -0.57 18.10 19.95
N GLY A 67 -0.19 16.91 20.42
CA GLY A 67 1.17 16.62 20.87
C GLY A 67 1.51 17.16 22.27
N THR A 68 0.56 17.72 22.97
CA THR A 68 0.68 18.31 24.34
C THR A 68 -0.28 17.62 25.29
N SER A 69 -1.48 18.17 25.50
CA SER A 69 -2.53 17.56 26.32
C SER A 69 -3.90 17.63 25.64
N PRO A 70 -4.84 16.71 25.96
CA PRO A 70 -6.20 16.77 25.41
C PRO A 70 -6.93 18.07 25.74
N GLU A 71 -6.65 18.65 26.90
CA GLU A 71 -7.24 19.90 27.38
C GLU A 71 -6.94 21.09 26.43
N ASP A 72 -5.76 21.10 25.82
CA ASP A 72 -5.34 22.17 24.91
C ASP A 72 -6.19 22.25 23.64
N LEU A 73 -6.87 21.14 23.29
CA LEU A 73 -7.81 21.09 22.17
C LEU A 73 -9.10 21.90 22.44
N ALA A 74 -9.45 22.17 23.70
CA ALA A 74 -10.71 22.83 24.04
C ALA A 74 -10.80 24.27 23.52
N ASP A 75 -9.66 24.90 23.29
CA ASP A 75 -9.56 26.30 22.82
C ASP A 75 -9.25 26.42 21.32
N VAL A 76 -9.04 25.29 20.63
CA VAL A 76 -8.69 25.26 19.19
C VAL A 76 -9.96 25.19 18.34
N THR A 77 -10.03 26.04 17.33
CA THR A 77 -11.12 26.08 16.37
C THR A 77 -10.79 25.35 15.08
N ALA A 78 -11.81 25.02 14.29
CA ALA A 78 -11.62 24.48 12.95
C ALA A 78 -10.79 25.40 12.04
N GLU A 79 -10.94 26.73 12.20
CA GLU A 79 -10.19 27.71 11.42
C GLU A 79 -8.72 27.73 11.81
N ASP A 80 -8.37 27.56 13.11
CA ASP A 80 -6.97 27.47 13.54
C ASP A 80 -6.26 26.27 12.88
N TRP A 81 -6.93 25.12 12.78
CA TRP A 81 -6.40 23.97 12.05
C TRP A 81 -6.25 24.24 10.55
N ILE A 82 -7.25 24.87 9.93
CA ILE A 82 -7.21 25.21 8.49
C ILE A 82 -6.08 26.21 8.23
N GLU A 83 -5.94 27.26 9.03
CA GLU A 83 -4.88 28.25 8.87
C GLU A 83 -3.48 27.63 9.04
N ALA A 84 -3.31 26.72 10.01
CA ALA A 84 -2.05 26.02 10.22
C ALA A 84 -1.66 25.15 9.00
N VAL A 85 -2.60 24.40 8.42
CA VAL A 85 -2.32 23.59 7.23
C VAL A 85 -2.11 24.44 5.97
N VAL A 86 -2.83 25.56 5.82
CA VAL A 86 -2.64 26.51 4.72
C VAL A 86 -1.26 27.17 4.80
N ALA A 87 -0.86 27.65 5.97
CA ALA A 87 0.44 28.28 6.18
C ALA A 87 1.58 27.29 5.84
N LYS A 88 1.48 26.05 6.36
CA LYS A 88 2.47 25.00 6.07
C LYS A 88 2.49 24.59 4.60
N TYR A 89 1.34 24.48 3.97
CA TYR A 89 1.22 24.18 2.53
C TYR A 89 1.93 25.25 1.69
N ARG A 90 1.71 26.53 1.97
CA ARG A 90 2.34 27.64 1.24
C ARG A 90 3.86 27.64 1.41
N GLU A 91 4.36 27.34 2.61
CA GLU A 91 5.80 27.16 2.88
C GLU A 91 6.39 26.06 2.00
N ILE A 92 5.74 24.88 1.93
CA ILE A 92 6.22 23.71 1.19
C ILE A 92 6.10 23.94 -0.32
N SER A 93 4.99 24.50 -0.79
CA SER A 93 4.73 24.73 -2.21
C SER A 93 5.70 25.72 -2.86
N ALA A 94 6.28 26.64 -2.06
CA ALA A 94 7.34 27.52 -2.51
C ALA A 94 8.66 26.78 -2.82
N GLN A 95 8.86 25.58 -2.25
CA GLN A 95 10.08 24.78 -2.38
C GLN A 95 9.90 23.63 -3.36
N HIS A 96 8.67 23.14 -3.56
CA HIS A 96 8.35 21.96 -4.38
C HIS A 96 7.30 22.31 -5.44
N PRO A 97 7.67 22.39 -6.73
CA PRO A 97 6.75 22.68 -7.83
C PRO A 97 5.63 21.63 -7.96
N ARG A 98 5.90 20.40 -7.55
CA ARG A 98 4.89 19.34 -7.45
C ARG A 98 4.74 18.88 -6.01
N LEU A 99 3.59 19.19 -5.44
CA LEU A 99 3.26 18.90 -4.04
C LEU A 99 1.95 18.12 -3.98
N HIS A 100 1.99 16.90 -3.45
CA HIS A 100 0.80 16.12 -3.14
C HIS A 100 0.31 16.43 -1.74
N ILE A 101 -1.00 16.30 -1.51
CA ILE A 101 -1.61 16.48 -0.19
C ILE A 101 -2.20 15.13 0.23
N MET A 102 -1.93 14.71 1.46
CA MET A 102 -2.49 13.49 2.04
C MET A 102 -2.98 13.75 3.46
N GLY A 103 -4.18 13.30 3.76
CA GLY A 103 -4.71 13.39 5.12
C GLY A 103 -5.45 12.12 5.54
N MET A 104 -5.47 11.86 6.84
CA MET A 104 -6.18 10.73 7.43
C MET A 104 -7.19 11.23 8.46
N CYS A 105 -8.38 10.62 8.50
CA CYS A 105 -9.46 10.98 9.42
C CYS A 105 -9.81 12.49 9.33
N MET A 106 -9.78 13.23 10.43
CA MET A 106 -9.91 14.71 10.43
C MET A 106 -8.89 15.35 9.47
N GLY A 107 -7.67 14.81 9.40
CA GLY A 107 -6.65 15.28 8.46
C GLY A 107 -7.09 15.15 6.99
N ALA A 108 -7.94 14.18 6.65
CA ALA A 108 -8.52 14.08 5.31
C ALA A 108 -9.53 15.21 5.02
N LEU A 109 -10.31 15.63 6.02
CA LEU A 109 -11.19 16.79 5.89
C LEU A 109 -10.39 18.08 5.71
N LEU A 110 -9.30 18.23 6.46
CA LEU A 110 -8.38 19.36 6.33
C LEU A 110 -7.69 19.37 4.96
N ALA A 111 -7.24 18.20 4.48
CA ALA A 111 -6.63 18.04 3.15
C ALA A 111 -7.60 18.43 2.03
N ALA A 112 -8.87 18.02 2.12
CA ALA A 112 -9.92 18.39 1.17
C ALA A 112 -10.21 19.90 1.21
N THR A 113 -10.32 20.49 2.41
CA THR A 113 -10.55 21.94 2.59
C THR A 113 -9.36 22.74 2.07
N LEU A 114 -8.13 22.30 2.36
CA LEU A 114 -6.90 22.91 1.85
C LEU A 114 -6.84 22.89 0.32
N ALA A 115 -7.11 21.72 -0.28
CA ALA A 115 -7.07 21.56 -1.74
C ALA A 115 -8.10 22.48 -2.44
N GLU A 116 -9.26 22.66 -1.85
CA GLU A 116 -10.28 23.60 -2.36
C GLU A 116 -9.86 25.06 -2.18
N ARG A 117 -9.46 25.45 -0.96
CA ARG A 117 -9.12 26.83 -0.59
C ARG A 117 -7.93 27.37 -1.40
N GLU A 118 -6.89 26.57 -1.57
CA GLU A 118 -5.69 26.93 -2.35
C GLU A 118 -5.84 26.59 -3.85
N ARG A 119 -7.01 26.13 -4.30
CA ARG A 119 -7.26 25.69 -5.70
C ARG A 119 -6.15 24.76 -6.21
N HIS A 120 -5.77 23.83 -5.35
CA HIS A 120 -4.64 22.95 -5.59
C HIS A 120 -4.74 22.21 -6.92
N SER A 121 -3.67 22.30 -7.73
CA SER A 121 -3.56 21.65 -9.05
C SER A 121 -2.15 21.15 -9.35
N ALA A 122 -1.18 21.48 -8.50
CA ALA A 122 0.23 21.13 -8.71
C ALA A 122 0.59 19.72 -8.21
N GLY A 123 -0.40 18.91 -7.86
CA GLY A 123 -0.23 17.54 -7.38
C GLY A 123 -1.55 16.84 -7.17
N ASN A 124 -1.50 15.68 -6.53
CA ASN A 124 -2.66 14.83 -6.25
C ASN A 124 -3.12 14.96 -4.80
N LEU A 125 -4.38 14.63 -4.53
CA LEU A 125 -4.98 14.61 -3.21
C LEU A 125 -5.28 13.16 -2.79
N VAL A 126 -4.89 12.78 -1.57
CA VAL A 126 -5.18 11.45 -0.99
C VAL A 126 -5.96 11.65 0.31
N LEU A 127 -7.14 11.06 0.37
CA LEU A 127 -8.07 11.12 1.50
C LEU A 127 -8.22 9.71 2.10
N LEU A 128 -7.67 9.50 3.28
CA LEU A 128 -7.68 8.23 3.99
C LEU A 128 -8.74 8.24 5.09
N ALA A 129 -9.70 7.34 5.01
CA ALA A 129 -10.83 7.22 5.94
C ALA A 129 -11.49 8.59 6.28
N PRO A 130 -11.92 9.39 5.29
CA PRO A 130 -12.48 10.73 5.53
C PRO A 130 -13.84 10.66 6.24
N PRO A 131 -14.03 11.22 7.46
CA PRO A 131 -15.27 11.11 8.23
C PRO A 131 -16.26 12.22 7.86
N VAL A 132 -16.73 12.25 6.61
CA VAL A 132 -17.77 13.21 6.16
C VAL A 132 -19.09 12.95 6.88
N TYR A 133 -19.49 11.69 7.00
CA TYR A 133 -20.60 11.24 7.83
C TYR A 133 -20.04 10.42 8.99
N ILE A 134 -20.42 10.75 10.21
CA ILE A 134 -20.07 9.94 11.39
C ILE A 134 -21.25 8.99 11.62
N ASP A 135 -21.26 7.87 10.91
CA ASP A 135 -22.38 6.92 10.85
C ASP A 135 -21.92 5.45 10.84
N GLY A 136 -20.70 5.20 11.32
CA GLY A 136 -20.14 3.86 11.50
C GLY A 136 -20.89 3.08 12.60
N TRP A 137 -20.67 1.76 12.63
CA TRP A 137 -21.42 0.84 13.48
C TRP A 137 -21.17 1.01 14.98
N ALA A 138 -20.00 1.52 15.39
CA ALA A 138 -19.71 1.81 16.81
C ALA A 138 -20.25 3.17 17.26
N THR A 139 -20.79 3.98 16.33
CA THR A 139 -21.26 5.33 16.69
C THR A 139 -22.58 5.26 17.48
N PRO A 140 -22.67 5.85 18.70
CA PRO A 140 -23.87 5.78 19.52
C PRO A 140 -25.10 6.35 18.83
N TRP A 141 -26.26 5.72 18.99
CA TRP A 141 -27.53 6.17 18.39
C TRP A 141 -27.93 7.59 18.82
N TYR A 142 -27.54 8.00 20.04
CA TYR A 142 -27.86 9.33 20.60
C TYR A 142 -26.95 10.46 20.06
N ARG A 143 -26.03 10.15 19.17
CA ARG A 143 -25.17 11.19 18.55
C ARG A 143 -25.95 12.33 17.90
N GLY A 144 -27.15 12.06 17.42
CA GLY A 144 -28.05 13.07 16.86
C GLY A 144 -28.43 14.17 17.88
N LEU A 145 -28.25 13.93 19.18
CA LEU A 145 -28.51 14.90 20.23
C LEU A 145 -27.34 15.86 20.47
N ARG A 146 -26.17 15.66 19.83
CA ARG A 146 -24.99 16.53 20.02
C ARG A 146 -25.27 18.02 19.81
N PRO A 147 -26.06 18.45 18.81
CA PRO A 147 -26.40 19.87 18.68
C PRO A 147 -27.05 20.48 19.93
N LEU A 148 -27.84 19.69 20.66
CA LEU A 148 -28.45 20.13 21.94
C LEU A 148 -27.39 20.26 23.04
N LEU A 149 -26.42 19.34 23.10
CA LEU A 149 -25.29 19.41 24.02
C LEU A 149 -24.42 20.63 23.74
N TYR A 150 -24.17 20.96 22.46
CA TYR A 150 -23.40 22.16 22.08
C TYR A 150 -24.06 23.48 22.52
N ALA A 151 -25.37 23.48 22.75
CA ALA A 151 -26.11 24.67 23.24
C ALA A 151 -25.94 24.92 24.75
N ILE A 152 -25.46 23.93 25.51
CA ILE A 152 -25.26 24.06 26.94
C ILE A 152 -23.92 24.76 27.22
N PRO A 153 -23.91 25.93 27.88
CA PRO A 153 -22.65 26.65 28.14
C PRO A 153 -21.67 25.81 28.96
N GLY A 154 -20.42 25.74 28.49
CA GLY A 154 -19.32 25.03 29.15
C GLY A 154 -19.25 23.53 28.92
N ILE A 155 -20.34 22.86 28.49
CA ILE A 155 -20.38 21.41 28.31
C ILE A 155 -19.34 20.93 27.31
N GLY A 156 -19.13 21.68 26.23
CA GLY A 156 -18.15 21.33 25.18
C GLY A 156 -16.73 21.18 25.70
N ARG A 157 -16.35 21.99 26.73
CA ARG A 157 -15.00 21.96 27.32
C ARG A 157 -14.83 20.92 28.41
N THR A 158 -15.91 20.58 29.11
CA THR A 158 -15.88 19.71 30.30
C THR A 158 -16.23 18.26 29.97
N MET A 159 -17.07 18.03 28.98
CA MET A 159 -17.45 16.69 28.56
C MET A 159 -16.34 16.04 27.75
N LYS A 160 -15.90 14.88 28.21
CA LYS A 160 -14.87 14.06 27.56
C LYS A 160 -15.51 13.07 26.60
N VAL A 161 -14.93 12.92 25.43
CA VAL A 161 -15.25 11.86 24.48
C VAL A 161 -14.04 10.93 24.45
N GLU A 162 -14.22 9.74 25.00
CA GLU A 162 -13.14 8.76 25.15
C GLU A 162 -12.98 7.92 23.87
N GLU A 163 -11.74 7.53 23.59
CA GLU A 163 -11.42 6.51 22.60
C GLU A 163 -11.71 5.13 23.21
N GLU A 164 -12.63 4.41 22.61
CA GLU A 164 -13.07 3.10 23.08
C GLU A 164 -12.54 1.97 22.17
N ASP A 165 -12.44 0.74 22.71
CA ASP A 165 -12.18 -0.45 21.90
C ASP A 165 -13.27 -0.55 20.80
N PRO A 166 -12.88 -0.73 19.52
CA PRO A 166 -11.60 -1.26 19.00
C PRO A 166 -10.55 -0.22 18.57
N TYR A 167 -10.62 1.04 18.97
CA TYR A 167 -9.62 2.08 18.67
C TYR A 167 -9.36 2.27 17.15
N GLY A 168 -10.33 2.03 16.31
CA GLY A 168 -10.16 2.07 14.86
C GLY A 168 -9.36 0.93 14.25
N ILE A 169 -9.09 -0.15 14.99
CA ILE A 169 -8.15 -1.20 14.62
C ILE A 169 -8.81 -2.57 14.65
N LYS A 170 -8.89 -3.24 13.50
CA LYS A 170 -9.43 -4.60 13.37
C LYS A 170 -8.42 -5.65 13.85
N ASN A 171 -7.14 -5.42 13.62
CA ASN A 171 -6.07 -6.31 14.03
C ASN A 171 -5.98 -6.43 15.56
N GLU A 172 -6.34 -7.59 16.10
CA GLU A 172 -6.42 -7.81 17.57
C GLU A 172 -5.07 -7.66 18.28
N GLN A 173 -3.98 -8.09 17.65
CA GLN A 173 -2.64 -7.97 18.26
C GLN A 173 -2.21 -6.51 18.35
N LEU A 174 -2.44 -5.72 17.29
CA LEU A 174 -2.14 -4.30 17.29
C LEU A 174 -3.04 -3.55 18.28
N ARG A 175 -4.32 -3.91 18.33
CA ARG A 175 -5.31 -3.35 19.29
C ARG A 175 -4.89 -3.60 20.75
N ALA A 176 -4.42 -4.81 21.06
CA ALA A 176 -3.88 -5.12 22.38
C ALA A 176 -2.63 -4.27 22.74
N ILE A 177 -1.75 -4.02 21.76
CA ILE A 177 -0.59 -3.14 21.93
C ILE A 177 -1.03 -1.70 22.18
N VAL A 178 -1.99 -1.19 21.42
CA VAL A 178 -2.53 0.17 21.57
C VAL A 178 -3.20 0.33 22.93
N LYS A 179 -4.03 -0.64 23.35
CA LYS A 179 -4.64 -0.67 24.67
C LYS A 179 -3.61 -0.61 25.79
N ALA A 180 -2.58 -1.46 25.72
CA ALA A 180 -1.49 -1.46 26.71
C ALA A 180 -0.72 -0.14 26.73
N LYS A 181 -0.57 0.56 25.61
CA LYS A 181 0.04 1.90 25.55
C LYS A 181 -0.82 2.94 26.25
N PHE A 182 -2.13 2.93 26.03
CA PHE A 182 -3.06 3.82 26.73
C PHE A 182 -3.05 3.57 28.25
N GLU A 183 -3.00 2.30 28.68
CA GLU A 183 -2.91 1.94 30.09
C GLU A 183 -1.61 2.42 30.76
N ARG A 184 -0.51 2.49 30.00
CA ARG A 184 0.77 3.05 30.46
C ARG A 184 0.87 4.57 30.38
N GLY A 185 -0.15 5.24 29.85
CA GLY A 185 -0.15 6.69 29.68
C GLY A 185 0.83 7.20 28.62
N GLU A 186 1.16 6.40 27.60
CA GLU A 186 2.02 6.82 26.49
C GLU A 186 1.28 7.84 25.60
N ASN A 187 1.87 9.03 25.41
CA ASN A 187 1.29 10.13 24.64
C ASN A 187 1.54 10.00 23.12
N PHE A 188 1.12 8.89 22.50
CA PHE A 188 1.20 8.72 21.04
C PHE A 188 -0.12 9.15 20.36
N HIS A 189 -1.23 9.07 21.08
CA HIS A 189 -2.58 9.48 20.69
C HIS A 189 -3.36 9.84 21.95
N TYR A 190 -4.27 10.79 21.88
CA TYR A 190 -5.08 11.18 23.06
C TYR A 190 -6.13 10.10 23.35
N ARG A 191 -6.19 9.69 24.61
CA ARG A 191 -7.20 8.73 25.08
C ARG A 191 -8.62 9.30 25.09
N TRP A 192 -8.75 10.60 25.15
CA TRP A 192 -10.02 11.31 25.10
C TRP A 192 -9.80 12.70 24.50
N VAL A 193 -10.88 13.29 23.99
CA VAL A 193 -10.89 14.67 23.50
C VAL A 193 -12.08 15.43 24.10
N PRO A 194 -12.00 16.77 24.28
CA PRO A 194 -13.16 17.56 24.67
C PRO A 194 -14.27 17.48 23.61
N LEU A 195 -15.54 17.52 24.01
CA LEU A 195 -16.68 17.52 23.09
C LEU A 195 -16.63 18.73 22.13
N GLU A 196 -15.99 19.85 22.54
CA GLU A 196 -15.78 21.01 21.69
C GLU A 196 -14.98 20.67 20.43
N CYS A 197 -14.00 19.76 20.52
CA CYS A 197 -13.25 19.30 19.32
C CYS A 197 -14.16 18.60 18.31
N ILE A 198 -15.09 17.78 18.79
CA ILE A 198 -16.08 17.11 17.92
C ILE A 198 -16.96 18.15 17.22
N ARG A 199 -17.34 19.24 17.92
CA ARG A 199 -18.05 20.36 17.31
C ARG A 199 -17.23 21.04 16.23
N GLN A 200 -15.91 21.19 16.42
CA GLN A 200 -15.03 21.77 15.41
C GLN A 200 -14.87 20.82 14.19
N VAL A 201 -14.79 19.51 14.42
CA VAL A 201 -14.82 18.50 13.34
C VAL A 201 -16.16 18.56 12.58
N ASP A 202 -17.30 18.71 13.28
CA ASP A 202 -18.60 18.89 12.62
C ASP A 202 -18.63 20.15 11.70
N ARG A 203 -17.92 21.23 12.07
CA ARG A 203 -17.73 22.42 11.21
C ARG A 203 -16.90 22.11 9.97
N LEU A 204 -15.78 21.38 10.13
CA LEU A 204 -14.96 20.93 8.98
C LEU A 204 -15.77 20.06 8.01
N ARG A 205 -16.54 19.13 8.54
CA ARG A 205 -17.44 18.27 7.75
C ARG A 205 -18.42 19.10 6.92
N ALA A 206 -19.05 20.09 7.55
CA ALA A 206 -19.99 21.00 6.86
C ALA A 206 -19.31 21.80 5.74
N LEU A 207 -18.07 22.26 5.96
CA LEU A 207 -17.27 22.93 4.93
C LEU A 207 -16.99 21.97 3.76
N VAL A 208 -16.49 20.76 4.02
CA VAL A 208 -16.22 19.76 2.97
C VAL A 208 -17.48 19.42 2.19
N MET A 209 -18.62 19.18 2.87
CA MET A 209 -19.88 18.89 2.20
C MET A 209 -20.31 19.99 1.23
N LYS A 210 -20.02 21.26 1.56
CA LYS A 210 -20.36 22.41 0.72
C LYS A 210 -19.39 22.60 -0.45
N SER A 211 -18.11 22.30 -0.25
CA SER A 211 -17.03 22.74 -1.14
C SER A 211 -16.34 21.63 -1.92
N ALA A 212 -16.55 20.34 -1.61
CA ALA A 212 -15.89 19.20 -2.26
C ALA A 212 -16.00 19.22 -3.80
N LYS A 213 -17.14 19.70 -4.35
CA LYS A 213 -17.36 19.88 -5.79
C LYS A 213 -16.37 20.85 -6.47
N ASN A 214 -15.71 21.70 -5.70
CA ASN A 214 -14.75 22.70 -6.21
C ASN A 214 -13.31 22.13 -6.26
N ILE A 215 -13.05 20.94 -5.72
CA ILE A 215 -11.74 20.28 -5.78
C ILE A 215 -11.42 19.95 -7.23
N ARG A 216 -10.22 20.37 -7.69
CA ARG A 216 -9.82 20.30 -9.10
C ARG A 216 -8.74 19.28 -9.39
N CYS A 217 -7.96 18.87 -8.38
CA CYS A 217 -6.89 17.89 -8.52
C CYS A 217 -7.41 16.47 -8.59
N GLN A 218 -6.59 15.55 -9.13
CA GLN A 218 -6.84 14.12 -9.07
C GLN A 218 -6.87 13.67 -7.61
N THR A 219 -7.88 12.91 -7.24
CA THR A 219 -8.14 12.53 -5.84
C THR A 219 -8.29 11.02 -5.70
N LEU A 220 -7.58 10.44 -4.72
CA LEU A 220 -7.75 9.08 -4.26
C LEU A 220 -8.46 9.09 -2.92
N VAL A 221 -9.57 8.37 -2.80
CA VAL A 221 -10.25 8.13 -1.52
C VAL A 221 -10.03 6.67 -1.15
N VAL A 222 -9.46 6.42 0.03
CA VAL A 222 -9.28 5.07 0.57
C VAL A 222 -10.13 4.93 1.82
N HIS A 223 -10.96 3.88 1.89
CA HIS A 223 -11.92 3.72 2.98
C HIS A 223 -12.14 2.24 3.29
N ALA A 224 -12.26 1.89 4.57
CA ALA A 224 -12.57 0.53 4.97
C ALA A 224 -14.07 0.26 4.91
N ARG A 225 -14.46 -0.94 4.46
CA ARG A 225 -15.87 -1.36 4.42
C ARG A 225 -16.49 -1.43 5.82
N GLU A 226 -15.71 -1.91 6.77
CA GLU A 226 -16.14 -2.13 8.16
C GLU A 226 -15.64 -1.03 9.11
N ASP A 227 -15.43 0.19 8.59
CA ASP A 227 -15.05 1.33 9.41
C ASP A 227 -16.09 1.59 10.50
N GLU A 228 -15.66 1.60 11.77
CA GLU A 228 -16.55 1.71 12.94
C GLU A 228 -17.01 3.14 13.20
N LEU A 229 -16.28 4.14 12.69
CA LEU A 229 -16.58 5.56 12.89
C LEU A 229 -17.40 6.14 11.74
N THR A 230 -17.09 5.78 10.50
CA THR A 230 -17.62 6.40 9.28
C THR A 230 -17.87 5.36 8.20
N SER A 231 -19.08 5.31 7.65
CA SER A 231 -19.43 4.35 6.61
C SER A 231 -18.89 4.75 5.23
N LEU A 232 -18.92 3.80 4.27
CA LEU A 232 -18.59 4.03 2.86
C LEU A 232 -19.38 5.19 2.23
N ARG A 233 -20.48 5.62 2.85
CA ARG A 233 -21.25 6.80 2.42
C ARG A 233 -20.38 8.05 2.36
N SER A 234 -19.40 8.20 3.25
CA SER A 234 -18.45 9.31 3.27
C SER A 234 -17.55 9.32 2.03
N ALA A 235 -17.01 8.17 1.68
CA ALA A 235 -16.16 8.02 0.50
C ALA A 235 -16.96 8.20 -0.80
N ASN A 236 -18.13 7.59 -0.91
CA ASN A 236 -19.04 7.75 -2.04
C ASN A 236 -19.42 9.22 -2.27
N PHE A 237 -19.79 9.93 -1.20
CA PHE A 237 -20.09 11.37 -1.26
C PHE A 237 -18.93 12.18 -1.88
N LEU A 238 -17.71 11.92 -1.46
CA LEU A 238 -16.54 12.64 -1.98
C LEU A 238 -16.28 12.31 -3.46
N VAL A 239 -16.33 11.04 -3.84
CA VAL A 239 -16.14 10.63 -5.23
C VAL A 239 -17.19 11.23 -6.15
N GLU A 240 -18.45 11.21 -5.73
CA GLU A 240 -19.58 11.78 -6.49
C GLU A 240 -19.46 13.32 -6.59
N SER A 241 -19.14 13.99 -5.48
CA SER A 241 -19.02 15.45 -5.42
C SER A 241 -17.84 15.98 -6.25
N ILE A 242 -16.68 15.34 -6.18
CA ILE A 242 -15.47 15.74 -6.95
C ILE A 242 -15.63 15.36 -8.42
N GLY A 243 -16.39 14.29 -8.70
CA GLY A 243 -16.70 13.77 -10.02
C GLY A 243 -15.74 12.63 -10.45
N GLY A 244 -16.32 11.56 -11.01
CA GLY A 244 -15.63 10.30 -11.33
C GLY A 244 -14.43 10.42 -12.27
N ALA A 245 -14.35 11.47 -13.09
CA ALA A 245 -13.18 11.72 -13.94
C ALA A 245 -11.93 12.16 -13.12
N ARG A 246 -12.11 12.65 -11.90
CA ARG A 246 -11.04 13.16 -11.03
C ARG A 246 -10.88 12.41 -9.72
N ALA A 247 -11.88 11.69 -9.27
CA ALA A 247 -11.85 10.96 -8.01
C ALA A 247 -12.06 9.46 -8.24
N ARG A 248 -11.22 8.64 -7.58
CA ARG A 248 -11.39 7.18 -7.52
C ARG A 248 -11.39 6.72 -6.08
N MET A 249 -12.06 5.60 -5.81
CA MET A 249 -12.14 4.99 -4.48
C MET A 249 -11.43 3.65 -4.46
N VAL A 250 -10.77 3.37 -3.35
CA VAL A 250 -10.28 2.04 -2.97
C VAL A 250 -11.00 1.64 -1.70
N VAL A 251 -11.69 0.50 -1.73
CA VAL A 251 -12.35 -0.09 -0.56
C VAL A 251 -11.45 -1.15 0.01
N LEU A 252 -11.25 -1.12 1.33
CA LEU A 252 -10.47 -2.09 2.09
C LEU A 252 -11.44 -3.07 2.76
N GLU A 253 -11.13 -4.35 2.68
CA GLU A 253 -12.04 -5.41 3.15
C GLU A 253 -11.69 -5.94 4.53
N ASP A 254 -10.47 -5.71 5.02
CA ASP A 254 -9.98 -6.26 6.30
C ASP A 254 -9.35 -5.21 7.21
N SER A 255 -9.97 -4.04 7.32
CA SER A 255 -9.53 -2.96 8.20
C SER A 255 -10.72 -2.23 8.80
N TYR A 256 -10.47 -1.52 9.92
CA TYR A 256 -11.34 -0.51 10.48
C TYR A 256 -10.83 0.89 10.13
N HIS A 257 -11.11 1.89 10.97
CA HIS A 257 -10.84 3.30 10.67
C HIS A 257 -9.34 3.64 10.48
N MET A 258 -8.45 3.03 11.25
CA MET A 258 -7.00 3.29 11.25
C MET A 258 -6.27 2.59 10.09
N VAL A 259 -6.71 2.85 8.86
CA VAL A 259 -6.31 2.14 7.62
C VAL A 259 -4.80 2.10 7.35
N CYS A 260 -4.02 3.07 7.89
CA CYS A 260 -2.56 3.12 7.70
C CYS A 260 -1.77 2.15 8.58
N VAL A 261 -2.39 1.61 9.61
CA VAL A 261 -1.73 0.74 10.58
C VAL A 261 -2.36 -0.66 10.66
N ASP A 262 -3.60 -0.80 10.22
CA ASP A 262 -4.39 -2.03 10.30
C ASP A 262 -3.97 -3.10 9.26
N ASN A 263 -4.76 -4.14 9.08
CA ASN A 263 -4.46 -5.31 8.26
C ASN A 263 -4.15 -4.94 6.81
N ASP A 264 -4.94 -4.03 6.20
CA ASP A 264 -4.78 -3.63 4.79
C ASP A 264 -3.72 -2.54 4.56
N ARG A 265 -2.89 -2.17 5.55
CA ARG A 265 -1.86 -1.11 5.43
C ARG A 265 -0.94 -1.24 4.22
N GLU A 266 -0.66 -2.49 3.77
CA GLU A 266 0.14 -2.74 2.57
C GLU A 266 -0.64 -2.38 1.29
N ILE A 267 -1.94 -2.69 1.25
CA ILE A 267 -2.84 -2.33 0.15
C ILE A 267 -2.96 -0.80 0.08
N VAL A 268 -3.13 -0.13 1.23
CA VAL A 268 -3.15 1.33 1.31
C VAL A 268 -1.87 1.93 0.74
N ALA A 269 -0.71 1.49 1.23
CA ALA A 269 0.57 2.01 0.80
C ALA A 269 0.80 1.84 -0.71
N ARG A 270 0.49 0.67 -1.26
CA ARG A 270 0.61 0.39 -2.69
C ARG A 270 -0.26 1.33 -3.52
N ASN A 271 -1.56 1.40 -3.21
CA ASN A 271 -2.49 2.27 -3.95
C ASN A 271 -2.11 3.75 -3.88
N VAL A 272 -1.62 4.22 -2.73
CA VAL A 272 -1.12 5.59 -2.56
C VAL A 272 0.09 5.83 -3.44
N LEU A 273 1.11 4.97 -3.39
CA LEU A 273 2.34 5.10 -4.18
C LEU A 273 2.04 5.07 -5.68
N GLU A 274 1.23 4.13 -6.15
CA GLU A 274 0.77 4.05 -7.54
C GLU A 274 0.06 5.33 -7.97
N PHE A 275 -0.84 5.84 -7.13
CA PHE A 275 -1.60 7.05 -7.44
C PHE A 275 -0.74 8.31 -7.48
N LEU A 276 0.28 8.39 -6.65
CA LEU A 276 1.24 9.49 -6.66
C LEU A 276 2.27 9.38 -7.80
N GLY A 277 2.29 8.27 -8.53
CA GLY A 277 3.29 7.98 -9.57
C GLY A 277 4.67 7.73 -8.99
N ALA A 278 4.74 7.28 -7.74
CA ALA A 278 5.96 6.94 -7.04
C ALA A 278 6.37 5.48 -7.30
N ALA A 279 7.65 5.16 -7.17
CA ALA A 279 8.13 3.79 -7.28
C ALA A 279 7.55 2.91 -6.17
N LEU A 280 7.02 1.73 -6.53
CA LEU A 280 6.47 0.79 -5.56
C LEU A 280 7.57 0.19 -4.66
N PRO A 281 7.27 -0.14 -3.37
CA PRO A 281 8.20 -0.81 -2.50
C PRO A 281 8.50 -2.24 -2.99
N GLY A 282 9.73 -2.52 -3.20
CA GLY A 282 10.29 -3.70 -3.87
C GLY A 282 11.39 -3.26 -4.82
N ALA A 283 11.30 -2.06 -5.34
CA ALA A 283 12.39 -1.33 -5.96
C ALA A 283 13.24 -0.70 -4.84
N THR A 284 14.09 -1.46 -4.30
CA THR A 284 15.04 -1.30 -3.21
C THR A 284 15.54 0.10 -2.86
N SER A 285 15.69 0.37 -1.54
CA SER A 285 16.34 1.54 -0.94
C SER A 285 17.84 1.73 -1.31
N ALA A 286 18.44 0.81 -2.04
CA ALA A 286 19.81 0.92 -2.56
C ALA A 286 19.92 1.90 -3.74
N LEU A 287 18.81 2.33 -4.31
CA LEU A 287 18.76 3.04 -5.59
C LEU A 287 18.48 4.55 -5.47
N ALA A 288 18.26 5.06 -4.27
CA ALA A 288 17.92 6.48 -4.05
C ALA A 288 19.05 7.47 -4.39
N ASN A 289 20.28 7.00 -4.59
CA ASN A 289 21.47 7.84 -4.85
C ASN A 289 22.02 7.70 -6.29
N GLU A 290 21.39 6.96 -7.18
CA GLU A 290 21.86 6.85 -8.56
C GLU A 290 21.28 7.96 -9.46
N PRO A 291 22.05 8.43 -10.46
CA PRO A 291 21.57 9.46 -11.38
C PRO A 291 20.35 8.96 -12.16
N ARG A 292 19.36 9.84 -12.32
CA ARG A 292 18.15 9.54 -13.11
C ARG A 292 18.52 9.20 -14.55
N MET A 293 17.86 8.17 -15.07
CA MET A 293 18.03 7.80 -16.49
C MET A 293 17.55 8.93 -17.40
N THR A 294 18.34 9.23 -18.41
CA THR A 294 17.86 10.08 -19.50
C THR A 294 16.77 9.34 -20.29
N ARG A 295 16.05 10.05 -21.13
CA ARG A 295 15.04 9.42 -22.00
C ARG A 295 15.67 8.45 -22.99
N GLU A 296 16.86 8.78 -23.49
CA GLU A 296 17.65 7.93 -24.37
C GLU A 296 18.09 6.64 -23.67
N ASP A 297 18.58 6.74 -22.43
CA ASP A 297 18.97 5.57 -21.63
C ASP A 297 17.77 4.65 -21.36
N LEU A 298 16.62 5.25 -21.02
CA LEU A 298 15.38 4.51 -20.78
C LEU A 298 14.90 3.82 -22.06
N ALA A 299 14.98 4.50 -23.20
CA ALA A 299 14.60 3.93 -24.48
C ALA A 299 15.53 2.75 -24.86
N ALA A 300 16.84 2.89 -24.67
CA ALA A 300 17.79 1.82 -24.89
C ALA A 300 17.53 0.59 -23.99
N ALA A 301 17.24 0.82 -22.70
CA ALA A 301 16.89 -0.23 -21.75
C ALA A 301 15.59 -0.96 -22.15
N VAL A 302 14.58 -0.23 -22.59
CA VAL A 302 13.30 -0.80 -23.08
C VAL A 302 13.53 -1.66 -24.33
N ILE A 303 14.33 -1.18 -25.29
CA ILE A 303 14.67 -1.95 -26.51
C ILE A 303 15.36 -3.26 -26.13
N ALA A 304 16.31 -3.23 -25.18
CA ALA A 304 17.00 -4.43 -24.72
C ALA A 304 16.03 -5.44 -24.07
N VAL A 305 15.09 -4.97 -23.25
CA VAL A 305 14.06 -5.83 -22.63
C VAL A 305 13.13 -6.41 -23.70
N ILE A 306 12.65 -5.60 -24.63
CA ILE A 306 11.79 -6.05 -25.75
C ILE A 306 12.51 -7.12 -26.59
N GLY A 307 13.80 -6.94 -26.86
CA GLY A 307 14.59 -7.94 -27.58
C GLY A 307 14.60 -9.29 -26.89
N LYS A 308 14.76 -9.32 -25.55
CA LYS A 308 14.69 -10.56 -24.77
C LYS A 308 13.29 -11.18 -24.80
N LEU A 309 12.24 -10.37 -24.67
CA LEU A 309 10.85 -10.85 -24.72
C LEU A 309 10.45 -11.37 -26.10
N ALA A 310 10.86 -10.70 -27.17
CA ALA A 310 10.61 -11.13 -28.54
C ALA A 310 11.30 -12.46 -28.86
N ALA A 311 12.49 -12.68 -28.32
CA ALA A 311 13.23 -13.93 -28.43
C ALA A 311 12.69 -15.06 -27.51
N GLY A 312 11.67 -14.78 -26.68
CA GLY A 312 11.18 -15.72 -25.67
C GLY A 312 12.17 -15.98 -24.52
N ASP A 313 13.24 -15.15 -24.41
CA ASP A 313 14.28 -15.28 -23.38
C ASP A 313 13.90 -14.55 -22.10
N ILE A 314 12.80 -14.98 -21.46
CA ILE A 314 12.32 -14.40 -20.19
C ILE A 314 13.38 -14.57 -19.08
N ALA A 315 14.13 -15.67 -19.08
CA ALA A 315 15.21 -15.88 -18.10
C ALA A 315 16.37 -14.90 -18.30
N GLY A 316 16.66 -14.49 -19.53
CA GLY A 316 17.69 -13.51 -19.87
C GLY A 316 17.36 -12.09 -19.39
N LEU A 317 16.10 -11.81 -19.02
CA LEU A 317 15.75 -10.54 -18.35
C LEU A 317 16.54 -10.30 -17.07
N ARG A 318 17.02 -11.34 -16.39
CA ARG A 318 17.86 -11.23 -15.19
C ARG A 318 19.17 -10.48 -15.43
N GLU A 319 19.71 -10.54 -16.63
CA GLU A 319 20.93 -9.81 -17.01
C GLU A 319 20.69 -8.30 -17.04
N LEU A 320 19.45 -7.91 -17.38
CA LEU A 320 19.01 -6.53 -17.51
C LEU A 320 18.34 -6.00 -16.24
N ALA A 321 18.14 -6.85 -15.23
CA ALA A 321 17.33 -6.57 -14.06
C ALA A 321 18.13 -6.53 -12.75
N ILE A 322 17.49 -6.05 -11.70
CA ILE A 322 17.94 -6.26 -10.32
C ILE A 322 17.72 -7.72 -9.91
N PRO A 323 18.45 -8.24 -8.88
CA PRO A 323 18.30 -9.61 -8.40
C PRO A 323 16.85 -10.00 -8.05
N ASP A 324 16.07 -9.06 -7.52
CA ASP A 324 14.68 -9.24 -7.08
C ASP A 324 13.65 -8.70 -8.10
N LEU A 325 13.97 -8.80 -9.41
CA LEU A 325 13.01 -8.45 -10.47
C LEU A 325 11.63 -9.04 -10.17
N ALA A 326 10.61 -8.18 -10.16
CA ALA A 326 9.22 -8.57 -10.05
C ALA A 326 8.57 -8.64 -11.43
N TRP A 327 8.03 -9.81 -11.79
CA TRP A 327 7.12 -9.97 -12.93
C TRP A 327 5.70 -10.13 -12.40
N ILE A 328 4.76 -9.34 -12.89
CA ILE A 328 3.36 -9.36 -12.46
C ILE A 328 2.47 -9.74 -13.65
N GLN A 329 1.80 -10.89 -13.50
CA GLN A 329 0.84 -11.41 -14.46
C GLN A 329 -0.57 -11.29 -13.87
N PRO A 330 -1.54 -10.64 -14.54
CA PRO A 330 -2.91 -10.51 -14.04
C PRO A 330 -3.67 -11.83 -14.10
N GLY A 331 -4.88 -11.85 -13.50
CA GLY A 331 -5.81 -12.98 -13.56
C GLY A 331 -5.70 -13.96 -12.40
N ILE A 332 -6.41 -15.08 -12.54
CA ILE A 332 -6.50 -16.19 -11.58
C ILE A 332 -6.08 -17.53 -12.21
N ASN A 333 -5.34 -17.50 -13.31
CA ASN A 333 -4.87 -18.67 -14.04
C ASN A 333 -3.47 -19.13 -13.54
N ARG A 334 -2.98 -20.26 -14.08
CA ARG A 334 -1.68 -20.85 -13.70
C ARG A 334 -0.47 -19.95 -13.95
N MET A 335 -0.61 -18.89 -14.75
CA MET A 335 0.45 -17.93 -15.03
C MET A 335 0.37 -16.70 -14.13
N SER A 336 -0.77 -16.48 -13.48
CA SER A 336 -1.07 -15.29 -12.68
C SER A 336 -0.23 -15.16 -11.43
N GLY A 337 -0.12 -13.92 -10.93
CA GLY A 337 0.56 -13.60 -9.69
C GLY A 337 1.79 -12.72 -9.84
N ALA A 338 2.42 -12.43 -8.71
CA ALA A 338 3.68 -11.71 -8.63
C ALA A 338 4.84 -12.71 -8.48
N HIS A 339 5.73 -12.73 -9.46
CA HIS A 339 6.86 -13.64 -9.54
C HIS A 339 8.16 -12.87 -9.33
N SER A 340 8.92 -13.19 -8.28
CA SER A 340 10.23 -12.59 -8.00
C SER A 340 11.21 -13.64 -7.46
N GLY A 341 12.50 -13.36 -7.49
CA GLY A 341 13.53 -14.26 -7.00
C GLY A 341 13.41 -15.70 -7.53
N LYS A 342 13.22 -16.68 -6.64
CA LYS A 342 13.04 -18.10 -7.01
C LYS A 342 11.74 -18.36 -7.78
N SER A 343 10.64 -17.68 -7.42
CA SER A 343 9.35 -17.85 -8.10
C SER A 343 9.40 -17.32 -9.53
N PHE A 344 10.16 -16.26 -9.81
CA PHE A 344 10.41 -15.80 -11.16
C PHE A 344 11.19 -16.84 -11.99
N THR A 345 12.14 -17.57 -11.38
CA THR A 345 12.86 -18.66 -12.07
C THR A 345 11.92 -19.78 -12.48
N ALA A 346 11.04 -20.20 -11.59
CA ALA A 346 10.05 -21.23 -11.86
C ALA A 346 9.05 -20.77 -12.93
N PHE A 347 8.58 -19.53 -12.85
CA PHE A 347 7.74 -18.88 -13.86
C PHE A 347 8.44 -18.86 -15.23
N ALA A 348 9.66 -18.35 -15.31
CA ALA A 348 10.44 -18.29 -16.54
C ALA A 348 10.72 -19.69 -17.13
N SER A 349 10.87 -20.72 -16.28
CA SER A 349 11.03 -22.11 -16.74
C SER A 349 9.74 -22.67 -17.34
N ARG A 350 8.57 -22.36 -16.78
CA ARG A 350 7.27 -22.73 -17.38
C ARG A 350 7.09 -22.08 -18.75
N LEU A 351 7.51 -20.84 -18.91
CA LEU A 351 7.49 -20.13 -20.20
C LEU A 351 8.45 -20.69 -21.26
N ARG A 352 9.39 -21.58 -20.89
CA ARG A 352 10.34 -22.23 -21.80
C ARG A 352 9.89 -23.59 -22.31
N GLN A 353 8.84 -24.20 -21.74
CA GLN A 353 8.39 -25.54 -22.07
C GLN A 353 7.40 -25.52 -23.24
N GLY A 354 7.79 -26.07 -24.39
CA GLY A 354 6.94 -26.23 -25.56
C GLY A 354 6.56 -24.90 -26.22
N ASN A 355 5.27 -24.73 -26.53
CA ASN A 355 4.69 -23.53 -27.15
C ASN A 355 4.51 -22.40 -26.12
N ALA A 356 5.60 -21.98 -25.50
CA ALA A 356 5.61 -20.98 -24.45
C ALA A 356 4.99 -19.64 -24.90
N PRO A 357 4.25 -18.97 -24.01
CA PRO A 357 3.76 -17.63 -24.28
C PRO A 357 4.89 -16.68 -24.65
N ARG A 358 4.67 -15.86 -25.69
CA ARG A 358 5.65 -14.86 -26.15
C ARG A 358 4.97 -13.55 -26.46
N PHE A 359 5.70 -12.47 -26.24
CA PHE A 359 5.23 -11.14 -26.61
C PHE A 359 5.71 -10.79 -28.01
N VAL A 360 4.78 -10.29 -28.82
CA VAL A 360 5.02 -9.91 -30.22
C VAL A 360 4.32 -8.58 -30.53
N ALA A 361 4.51 -8.05 -31.72
CA ALA A 361 3.82 -6.85 -32.23
C ALA A 361 3.87 -5.67 -31.25
N PHE A 362 5.08 -5.33 -30.79
CA PHE A 362 5.27 -4.19 -29.89
C PHE A 362 4.93 -2.86 -30.57
N GLY A 363 4.11 -2.05 -29.90
CA GLY A 363 3.75 -0.71 -30.32
C GLY A 363 4.75 0.36 -29.85
N THR A 364 4.40 1.62 -30.10
CA THR A 364 5.24 2.76 -29.68
C THR A 364 5.22 2.93 -28.15
N PRO A 365 6.41 2.89 -27.48
CA PRO A 365 6.49 3.08 -26.05
C PRO A 365 6.11 4.49 -25.60
N VAL A 366 5.42 4.58 -24.46
CA VAL A 366 5.18 5.85 -23.75
C VAL A 366 6.07 5.88 -22.50
N PHE A 367 6.81 6.97 -22.33
CA PHE A 367 7.79 7.11 -21.25
C PHE A 367 7.38 8.12 -20.20
N ASN A 368 7.60 7.77 -18.93
CA ASN A 368 7.44 8.67 -17.77
C ASN A 368 8.44 8.30 -16.67
N ARG A 369 9.49 9.13 -16.48
CA ARG A 369 10.44 9.08 -15.32
C ARG A 369 10.96 7.68 -14.94
N GLY A 370 11.51 6.93 -15.83
CA GLY A 370 12.01 5.57 -15.53
C GLY A 370 10.94 4.49 -15.66
N ILE A 371 9.73 4.86 -16.09
CA ILE A 371 8.66 3.93 -16.44
C ILE A 371 8.44 3.98 -17.95
N ALA A 372 8.27 2.83 -18.57
CA ALA A 372 7.82 2.70 -19.95
C ALA A 372 6.57 1.84 -20.02
N LEU A 373 5.56 2.30 -20.74
CA LEU A 373 4.39 1.52 -21.12
C LEU A 373 4.50 1.18 -22.61
N VAL A 374 4.48 -0.11 -22.93
CA VAL A 374 4.70 -0.63 -24.28
C VAL A 374 3.49 -1.45 -24.70
N PRO A 375 2.68 -1.00 -25.65
CA PRO A 375 1.66 -1.86 -26.24
C PRO A 375 2.29 -3.12 -26.82
N ALA A 376 1.68 -4.28 -26.59
CA ALA A 376 2.18 -5.57 -27.07
C ALA A 376 1.04 -6.56 -27.25
N THR A 377 1.31 -7.64 -27.99
CA THR A 377 0.41 -8.78 -28.13
C THR A 377 1.07 -10.00 -27.50
N LEU A 378 0.37 -10.67 -26.60
CA LEU A 378 0.75 -11.96 -26.05
C LEU A 378 0.19 -13.05 -26.95
N ILE A 379 1.05 -13.96 -27.43
CA ILE A 379 0.65 -15.16 -28.18
C ILE A 379 1.02 -16.37 -27.33
N ALA A 380 0.07 -17.29 -27.18
CA ALA A 380 0.28 -18.56 -26.50
C ALA A 380 -0.43 -19.68 -27.25
N GLU A 381 0.12 -20.90 -27.22
CA GLU A 381 -0.49 -22.09 -27.77
C GLU A 381 -0.60 -23.14 -26.67
N HIS A 382 -1.77 -23.74 -26.54
CA HIS A 382 -2.06 -24.79 -25.55
C HIS A 382 -3.10 -25.75 -26.10
N ASP A 383 -2.81 -27.05 -26.07
CA ASP A 383 -3.69 -28.14 -26.54
C ASP A 383 -4.31 -27.92 -27.94
N GLY A 384 -3.50 -27.36 -28.85
CA GLY A 384 -3.93 -27.10 -30.24
C GLY A 384 -4.79 -25.82 -30.40
N ALA A 385 -5.08 -25.11 -29.31
CA ALA A 385 -5.69 -23.79 -29.34
C ALA A 385 -4.64 -22.69 -29.29
N THR A 386 -4.91 -21.55 -29.93
CA THR A 386 -4.04 -20.37 -29.93
C THR A 386 -4.76 -19.21 -29.23
N LEU A 387 -4.09 -18.59 -28.28
CA LEU A 387 -4.47 -17.32 -27.69
C LEU A 387 -3.67 -16.20 -28.35
N GLU A 388 -4.38 -15.16 -28.76
CA GLU A 388 -3.81 -13.85 -29.09
C GLU A 388 -4.49 -12.82 -28.19
N SER A 389 -3.75 -12.29 -27.20
CA SER A 389 -4.24 -11.31 -26.22
C SER A 389 -3.52 -9.99 -26.45
N GLN A 390 -4.30 -8.93 -26.65
CA GLN A 390 -3.77 -7.56 -26.78
C GLN A 390 -3.60 -6.94 -25.40
N GLY A 391 -2.67 -5.97 -25.27
CA GLY A 391 -2.48 -5.32 -24.00
C GLY A 391 -1.28 -4.40 -23.97
N ALA A 392 -0.74 -4.18 -22.78
CA ALA A 392 0.45 -3.35 -22.60
C ALA A 392 1.36 -3.91 -21.51
N LEU A 393 2.66 -3.82 -21.75
CA LEU A 393 3.70 -4.11 -20.77
C LEU A 393 4.15 -2.81 -20.11
N LEU A 394 4.08 -2.75 -18.80
CA LEU A 394 4.73 -1.71 -18.00
C LEU A 394 6.10 -2.22 -17.58
N PHE A 395 7.12 -1.43 -17.82
CA PHE A 395 8.48 -1.64 -17.32
C PHE A 395 8.87 -0.49 -16.40
N ALA A 396 9.34 -0.80 -15.20
CA ALA A 396 9.94 0.15 -14.31
C ALA A 396 11.46 -0.08 -14.23
N PHE A 397 12.23 0.99 -14.44
CA PHE A 397 13.69 0.97 -14.42
C PHE A 397 14.26 1.90 -13.39
N HIS A 398 15.45 1.56 -12.89
CA HIS A 398 16.28 2.45 -12.10
C HIS A 398 17.76 2.11 -12.33
N GLY A 399 18.62 3.14 -12.48
CA GLY A 399 20.05 2.93 -12.73
C GLY A 399 20.34 2.04 -13.94
N GLY A 400 19.48 2.06 -14.96
CA GLY A 400 19.61 1.20 -16.14
C GLY A 400 19.16 -0.25 -15.93
N LYS A 401 18.69 -0.63 -14.74
CA LYS A 401 18.23 -1.98 -14.41
C LYS A 401 16.72 -2.06 -14.32
N LEU A 402 16.15 -3.15 -14.85
CA LEU A 402 14.71 -3.45 -14.76
C LEU A 402 14.36 -3.87 -13.34
N LEU A 403 13.39 -3.19 -12.74
CA LEU A 403 12.86 -3.46 -11.39
C LEU A 403 11.61 -4.31 -11.42
N GLU A 404 10.69 -3.94 -12.30
CA GLU A 404 9.38 -4.57 -12.45
C GLU A 404 8.99 -4.65 -13.92
N ALA A 405 8.36 -5.75 -14.30
CA ALA A 405 7.64 -5.90 -15.53
C ALA A 405 6.21 -6.35 -15.20
N ARG A 406 5.21 -5.68 -15.77
CA ARG A 406 3.80 -6.01 -15.54
C ARG A 406 3.05 -6.08 -16.85
N TRP A 407 2.32 -7.15 -17.04
CA TRP A 407 1.38 -7.30 -18.13
C TRP A 407 0.01 -6.73 -17.77
N PHE A 408 -0.62 -6.05 -18.69
CA PHE A 408 -2.00 -5.60 -18.63
C PHE A 408 -2.72 -6.13 -19.87
N ALA A 409 -3.48 -7.21 -19.69
CA ALA A 409 -4.31 -7.76 -20.75
C ALA A 409 -5.53 -6.88 -20.99
N ASP A 410 -6.02 -6.80 -22.21
CA ASP A 410 -7.30 -6.18 -22.55
C ASP A 410 -8.49 -7.06 -22.13
N ASP A 411 -8.29 -8.38 -22.09
CA ASP A 411 -9.29 -9.38 -21.69
C ASP A 411 -8.66 -10.46 -20.79
N VAL A 412 -8.66 -10.17 -19.47
CA VAL A 412 -8.09 -11.07 -18.45
C VAL A 412 -8.90 -12.36 -18.32
N GLU A 413 -10.22 -12.30 -18.46
CA GLU A 413 -11.10 -13.47 -18.37
C GLU A 413 -10.82 -14.47 -19.50
N ARG A 414 -10.51 -13.98 -20.68
CA ARG A 414 -10.10 -14.82 -21.81
C ARG A 414 -8.74 -15.49 -21.58
N GLU A 415 -7.78 -14.78 -20.97
CA GLU A 415 -6.50 -15.37 -20.57
C GLU A 415 -6.71 -16.44 -19.47
N ASP A 416 -7.55 -16.15 -18.48
CA ASP A 416 -7.86 -17.10 -17.41
C ASP A 416 -8.51 -18.39 -17.94
N ALA A 417 -9.45 -18.26 -18.87
CA ALA A 417 -10.09 -19.41 -19.52
C ALA A 417 -9.10 -20.23 -20.36
N PHE A 418 -8.16 -19.57 -21.04
CA PHE A 418 -7.17 -20.23 -21.90
C PHE A 418 -6.08 -20.97 -21.11
N PHE A 419 -5.51 -20.31 -20.10
CA PHE A 419 -4.44 -20.91 -19.28
C PHE A 419 -4.98 -21.89 -18.23
N GLY A 420 -6.26 -21.81 -17.87
CA GLY A 420 -6.90 -22.65 -16.88
C GLY A 420 -6.50 -22.34 -15.45
N GLU A 421 -7.16 -23.00 -14.50
CA GLU A 421 -6.89 -22.82 -13.08
C GLU A 421 -5.43 -23.12 -12.73
N PRO A 422 -4.87 -22.46 -11.69
CA PRO A 422 -3.57 -22.81 -11.17
C PRO A 422 -3.52 -24.31 -10.88
N GLU A 423 -2.50 -25.02 -11.39
CA GLU A 423 -2.30 -26.41 -11.02
C GLU A 423 -2.27 -26.51 -9.50
N VAL A 424 -3.31 -27.07 -8.91
CA VAL A 424 -3.26 -27.53 -7.54
C VAL A 424 -2.27 -28.69 -7.56
N ALA A 425 -1.01 -28.40 -7.21
CA ALA A 425 0.04 -29.40 -7.21
C ALA A 425 -0.44 -30.63 -6.43
N ALA A 426 -0.38 -31.80 -7.06
CA ALA A 426 -0.70 -33.06 -6.40
C ALA A 426 0.07 -33.17 -5.08
N PRO A 427 -0.52 -33.71 -4.01
CA PRO A 427 0.15 -33.80 -2.72
C PRO A 427 1.42 -34.64 -2.89
N GLY A 428 2.59 -34.00 -2.99
CA GLY A 428 3.90 -34.60 -3.20
C GLY A 428 4.88 -33.82 -4.09
N SER A 429 4.43 -32.83 -4.86
CA SER A 429 5.30 -32.07 -5.80
C SER A 429 5.54 -30.61 -5.41
N VAL A 430 4.91 -30.12 -4.34
CA VAL A 430 5.12 -28.75 -3.85
C VAL A 430 6.45 -28.68 -3.11
N SER A 431 7.35 -27.77 -3.51
CA SER A 431 8.60 -27.59 -2.77
C SER A 431 8.31 -27.26 -1.30
N LEU A 432 9.16 -27.68 -0.40
CA LEU A 432 9.01 -27.42 1.03
C LEU A 432 8.90 -25.91 1.33
N ASP A 433 9.61 -25.06 0.57
CA ASP A 433 9.50 -23.61 0.66
C ASP A 433 8.06 -23.13 0.34
N ALA A 434 7.45 -23.64 -0.73
CA ALA A 434 6.08 -23.27 -1.10
C ALA A 434 5.03 -23.79 -0.11
N GLN A 435 5.26 -24.99 0.46
CA GLN A 435 4.42 -25.52 1.54
C GLN A 435 4.52 -24.65 2.80
N PHE A 436 5.71 -24.20 3.14
CA PHE A 436 5.97 -23.34 4.28
C PHE A 436 5.31 -21.95 4.12
N ASP A 437 5.42 -21.34 2.93
CA ASP A 437 4.77 -20.06 2.63
C ASP A 437 3.24 -20.19 2.70
N ALA A 438 2.67 -21.25 2.12
CA ALA A 438 1.25 -21.55 2.20
C ALA A 438 0.77 -21.79 3.64
N ALA A 439 1.55 -22.51 4.45
CA ALA A 439 1.27 -22.71 5.87
C ALA A 439 1.38 -21.39 6.65
N GLY A 440 2.30 -20.49 6.29
CA GLY A 440 2.42 -19.15 6.85
C GLY A 440 1.18 -18.27 6.62
N VAL A 441 0.53 -18.39 5.45
CA VAL A 441 -0.77 -17.77 5.17
C VAL A 441 -1.87 -18.46 5.95
N ALA A 442 -1.89 -19.80 5.93
CA ALA A 442 -2.91 -20.62 6.56
C ALA A 442 -2.97 -20.44 8.09
N SER A 443 -1.82 -20.28 8.75
CA SER A 443 -1.74 -20.05 10.20
C SER A 443 -2.40 -18.73 10.65
N LYS A 444 -2.51 -17.77 9.74
CA LYS A 444 -3.15 -16.46 10.00
C LYS A 444 -4.68 -16.48 9.78
N THR A 445 -5.19 -17.52 9.14
CA THR A 445 -6.61 -17.68 8.78
C THR A 445 -7.28 -18.81 9.55
N LEU A 446 -6.71 -19.26 10.66
CA LEU A 446 -7.31 -20.23 11.56
C LEU A 446 -8.60 -19.65 12.16
N ARG A 447 -9.68 -20.41 12.13
CA ARG A 447 -10.99 -20.03 12.68
C ARG A 447 -10.99 -19.94 14.21
N ARG A 448 -10.10 -20.71 14.84
CA ARG A 448 -9.95 -20.77 16.30
C ARG A 448 -8.52 -20.36 16.68
N ALA A 449 -8.38 -19.38 17.56
CA ALA A 449 -7.08 -18.98 18.06
C ALA A 449 -6.41 -20.14 18.81
N PRO A 450 -5.18 -20.56 18.43
CA PRO A 450 -4.44 -21.55 19.18
C PRO A 450 -4.12 -21.09 20.61
N ASP A 451 -3.86 -22.03 21.51
CA ASP A 451 -3.35 -21.69 22.85
C ASP A 451 -1.94 -21.07 22.81
N ASN A 452 -1.51 -20.50 23.94
CA ASN A 452 -0.23 -19.79 24.02
C ASN A 452 0.97 -20.68 23.72
N ASP A 453 0.95 -21.94 24.08
CA ASP A 453 2.06 -22.86 23.86
C ASP A 453 2.17 -23.19 22.35
N THR A 454 1.04 -23.38 21.69
CA THR A 454 0.96 -23.56 20.25
C THR A 454 1.40 -22.30 19.48
N LEU A 455 1.01 -21.11 19.95
CA LEU A 455 1.47 -19.84 19.36
C LEU A 455 2.98 -19.66 19.50
N LEU A 456 3.57 -20.03 20.64
CA LEU A 456 5.02 -20.01 20.85
C LEU A 456 5.74 -21.06 19.99
N ALA A 457 5.12 -22.25 19.79
CA ALA A 457 5.65 -23.28 18.90
C ALA A 457 5.65 -22.80 17.44
N LEU A 458 4.56 -22.22 16.95
CA LEU A 458 4.47 -21.63 15.61
C LEU A 458 5.52 -20.53 15.44
N TYR A 459 5.62 -19.60 16.41
CA TYR A 459 6.60 -18.52 16.37
C TYR A 459 8.02 -19.06 16.31
N SER A 460 8.39 -20.00 17.19
CA SER A 460 9.75 -20.53 17.28
C SER A 460 10.18 -21.29 16.03
N LEU A 461 9.31 -22.12 15.47
CA LEU A 461 9.54 -22.86 14.22
C LEU A 461 9.68 -21.91 13.03
N PHE A 462 8.79 -20.92 12.92
CA PHE A 462 8.87 -19.91 11.87
C PHE A 462 10.20 -19.14 11.94
N LYS A 463 10.61 -18.69 13.14
CA LYS A 463 11.85 -17.96 13.34
C LYS A 463 13.08 -18.81 13.02
N GLN A 464 13.08 -20.08 13.43
CA GLN A 464 14.16 -21.01 13.12
C GLN A 464 14.28 -21.26 11.62
N ALA A 465 13.13 -21.39 10.91
CA ALA A 465 13.09 -21.56 9.46
C ALA A 465 13.60 -20.34 8.68
N VAL A 466 13.32 -19.11 9.16
CA VAL A 466 13.65 -17.88 8.44
C VAL A 466 14.98 -17.28 8.84
N ALA A 467 15.31 -17.29 10.13
CA ALA A 467 16.45 -16.59 10.72
C ALA A 467 17.55 -17.52 11.24
N GLY A 468 17.30 -18.84 11.33
CA GLY A 468 18.23 -19.80 11.95
C GLY A 468 18.23 -19.70 13.48
N ASP A 469 19.36 -20.03 14.11
CA ASP A 469 19.49 -20.03 15.57
C ASP A 469 19.26 -18.65 16.18
N VAL A 470 18.66 -18.63 17.37
CA VAL A 470 18.41 -17.41 18.11
C VAL A 470 19.71 -16.64 18.39
N GLY A 471 19.71 -15.35 18.09
CA GLY A 471 20.79 -14.43 18.36
C GLY A 471 20.35 -13.26 19.25
N GLY A 472 21.36 -12.53 19.81
CA GLY A 472 21.13 -11.40 20.69
C GLY A 472 20.87 -11.78 22.15
N ASP A 473 20.70 -10.76 22.99
CA ASP A 473 20.51 -10.93 24.43
C ASP A 473 19.09 -11.35 24.78
N ARG A 474 18.96 -12.22 25.78
CA ARG A 474 17.66 -12.65 26.29
C ARG A 474 16.93 -11.47 26.93
N PRO A 475 15.65 -11.19 26.57
CA PRO A 475 14.88 -10.10 27.15
C PRO A 475 14.76 -10.18 28.68
N GLY A 476 14.71 -9.01 29.32
CA GLY A 476 14.63 -8.89 30.78
C GLY A 476 13.37 -9.51 31.39
N ALA A 477 13.37 -9.70 32.71
CA ALA A 477 12.29 -10.36 33.42
C ALA A 477 10.93 -9.64 33.30
N LEU A 478 10.93 -8.34 33.06
CA LEU A 478 9.72 -7.53 32.90
C LEU A 478 9.10 -7.62 31.50
N ASP A 479 9.87 -8.06 30.49
CA ASP A 479 9.37 -8.28 29.13
C ASP A 479 9.00 -9.77 28.94
N MET A 480 7.95 -10.19 29.63
CA MET A 480 7.56 -11.60 29.69
C MET A 480 7.22 -12.19 28.32
N VAL A 481 6.59 -11.43 27.43
CA VAL A 481 6.18 -11.93 26.10
C VAL A 481 7.38 -12.16 25.19
N ASN A 482 8.27 -11.18 25.05
CA ASN A 482 9.45 -11.33 24.22
C ASN A 482 10.44 -12.35 24.84
N ARG A 483 10.48 -12.44 26.16
CA ARG A 483 11.26 -13.47 26.86
C ARG A 483 10.72 -14.87 26.56
N ALA A 484 9.41 -15.11 26.63
CA ALA A 484 8.79 -16.39 26.27
C ALA A 484 9.04 -16.76 24.80
N LYS A 485 8.93 -15.80 23.89
CA LYS A 485 9.27 -15.96 22.47
C LYS A 485 10.75 -16.31 22.27
N TYR A 486 11.64 -15.61 22.95
CA TYR A 486 13.08 -15.89 22.91
C TYR A 486 13.36 -17.30 23.42
N ASP A 487 12.81 -17.67 24.58
CA ASP A 487 13.02 -18.97 25.20
C ASP A 487 12.48 -20.13 24.34
N ALA A 488 11.30 -19.94 23.72
CA ALA A 488 10.75 -20.91 22.79
C ALA A 488 11.61 -21.07 21.53
N TRP A 489 12.17 -19.98 21.01
CA TRP A 489 13.10 -20.02 19.87
C TRP A 489 14.45 -20.62 20.25
N ALA A 490 14.99 -20.30 21.42
CA ALA A 490 16.23 -20.88 21.93
C ALA A 490 16.16 -22.42 22.08
N GLN A 491 14.97 -22.98 22.36
CA GLN A 491 14.74 -24.42 22.39
C GLN A 491 14.88 -25.08 21.00
N ARG A 492 14.83 -24.31 19.90
CA ARG A 492 15.00 -24.81 18.53
C ARG A 492 16.45 -24.74 18.04
N LYS A 493 17.37 -24.27 18.90
CA LYS A 493 18.78 -24.11 18.53
C LYS A 493 19.37 -25.41 17.98
N GLY A 494 20.04 -25.31 16.82
CA GLY A 494 20.62 -26.44 16.09
C GLY A 494 19.67 -27.18 15.16
N MET A 495 18.36 -26.85 15.18
CA MET A 495 17.40 -27.38 14.20
C MET A 495 17.69 -26.75 12.83
N THR A 496 17.78 -27.57 11.80
CA THR A 496 18.02 -27.06 10.43
C THR A 496 16.79 -26.29 9.90
N ARG A 497 17.03 -25.44 8.91
CA ARG A 497 15.95 -24.72 8.24
C ARG A 497 14.86 -25.65 7.71
N GLU A 498 15.26 -26.75 7.06
CA GLU A 498 14.32 -27.70 6.46
C GLU A 498 13.49 -28.44 7.52
N GLU A 499 14.09 -28.84 8.63
CA GLU A 499 13.38 -29.47 9.75
C GLU A 499 12.37 -28.50 10.37
N ALA A 500 12.76 -27.25 10.58
CA ALA A 500 11.87 -26.21 11.12
C ALA A 500 10.69 -25.93 10.17
N MET A 501 10.93 -25.87 8.85
CA MET A 501 9.87 -25.68 7.84
C MET A 501 8.88 -26.85 7.83
N LYS A 502 9.38 -28.10 7.85
CA LYS A 502 8.53 -29.30 7.91
C LYS A 502 7.66 -29.31 9.15
N ALA A 503 8.27 -29.08 10.32
CA ALA A 503 7.55 -29.07 11.59
C ALA A 503 6.49 -27.95 11.64
N TYR A 504 6.77 -26.78 11.04
CA TYR A 504 5.81 -25.69 10.94
C TYR A 504 4.61 -26.07 10.05
N VAL A 505 4.86 -26.63 8.87
CA VAL A 505 3.81 -27.07 7.94
C VAL A 505 2.90 -28.13 8.59
N GLU A 506 3.51 -29.13 9.25
CA GLU A 506 2.77 -30.17 9.96
C GLU A 506 1.90 -29.62 11.10
N LEU A 507 2.44 -28.67 11.88
CA LEU A 507 1.70 -28.05 12.97
C LEU A 507 0.49 -27.27 12.46
N VAL A 508 0.65 -26.49 11.39
CA VAL A 508 -0.45 -25.73 10.78
C VAL A 508 -1.50 -26.68 10.18
N ALA A 509 -1.09 -27.76 9.53
CA ALA A 509 -2.01 -28.76 8.98
C ALA A 509 -2.89 -29.39 10.09
N LYS A 510 -2.28 -29.81 11.22
CA LYS A 510 -3.02 -30.33 12.39
C LYS A 510 -4.01 -29.34 12.97
N LEU A 511 -3.65 -28.06 13.03
CA LEU A 511 -4.55 -27.01 13.53
C LEU A 511 -5.76 -26.83 12.61
N LYS A 512 -5.57 -26.91 11.29
CA LYS A 512 -6.67 -26.86 10.32
C LYS A 512 -7.57 -28.10 10.36
N GLU A 513 -6.99 -29.29 10.52
CA GLU A 513 -7.76 -30.53 10.69
C GLU A 513 -8.63 -30.50 11.96
N GLY A 514 -8.17 -29.85 13.03
CA GLY A 514 -8.93 -29.64 14.26
C GLY A 514 -10.07 -28.60 14.14
N GLU A 515 -10.17 -27.91 13.02
CA GLU A 515 -11.23 -26.92 12.70
C GLU A 515 -12.32 -27.49 11.77
N ALA A 516 -12.08 -28.65 11.14
CA ALA A 516 -13.02 -29.36 10.27
C ALA A 516 -13.97 -30.24 11.09
#